data_81e9c6d480172bbc6866bd8110da32b2
#
_entry.id   81e9c6d480172bbc6866bd8110da32b2
#
_cell.length_a   1.000
_cell.length_b   1.000
_cell.length_c   1.000
_cell.angle_alpha   90.00
_cell.angle_beta   90.00
_cell.angle_gamma   90.00
#
_symmetry.space_group_name_H-M   'P 1'
#
loop_
_entity.id
_entity.type
_entity.pdbx_description
1 polymer ?
#
loop_
_entity_poly.entity_id
_entity_poly.type
_entity_poly.pdbx_seq_one_letter_code
_entity_poly.pdbx_strand_id
1 'polypeptide(L)'
;MTFPVAGKIALVTGANRGIGQAIVDALVAAGAKKVYAAARQSDDLAPLVKRHGNRIVPLQLDVTIDAQIAAAVIAAPDVQLLVNNAGIAGTPGNAYTDAQWIAAGRREMDVNFFGTFAVSQAFAPVLARNGGGAIANLASVASLVNFPMLLAYSASKAATHSLTQATRMMLAGQGTRVFGIYPGPIDTRMADGIDMPKTSPADCAHAIVEGIEAGAEEIFPDAMSQGMGTAYEGSPKGLERQVFAMVNGAAA
;
A
#
# COMPACT_ATOMS: atom_id res chain seq x y z
N MET A 1 -2.02 -19.35 8.59
CA MET A 1 -1.49 -20.12 7.42
C MET A 1 -0.52 -19.23 6.66
N THR A 2 0.64 -19.71 6.22
CA THR A 2 1.67 -18.99 5.47
C THR A 2 1.27 -18.73 4.00
N PHE A 3 1.83 -17.71 3.37
CA PHE A 3 1.68 -17.45 1.92
C PHE A 3 3.08 -17.31 1.29
N PRO A 4 3.70 -18.41 0.86
CA PRO A 4 5.05 -18.37 0.30
C PRO A 4 5.09 -17.54 -0.99
N VAL A 5 6.02 -16.57 -1.06
CA VAL A 5 6.25 -15.73 -2.23
C VAL A 5 7.05 -16.46 -3.31
N ALA A 6 7.92 -17.39 -2.89
CA ALA A 6 8.71 -18.16 -3.82
C ALA A 6 7.86 -18.87 -4.89
N GLY A 7 8.23 -18.69 -6.15
CA GLY A 7 7.53 -19.26 -7.31
C GLY A 7 6.23 -18.52 -7.71
N LYS A 8 5.76 -17.57 -6.93
CA LYS A 8 4.54 -16.80 -7.24
C LYS A 8 4.76 -15.75 -8.31
N ILE A 9 3.67 -15.37 -8.94
CA ILE A 9 3.60 -14.26 -9.89
C ILE A 9 2.87 -13.11 -9.21
N ALA A 10 3.56 -11.97 -9.09
CA ALA A 10 3.03 -10.79 -8.42
C ALA A 10 2.72 -9.65 -9.40
N LEU A 11 1.83 -8.75 -9.00
CA LEU A 11 1.63 -7.43 -9.60
C LEU A 11 1.77 -6.37 -8.51
N VAL A 12 2.59 -5.34 -8.75
CA VAL A 12 2.79 -4.22 -7.83
C VAL A 12 2.42 -2.92 -8.52
N THR A 13 1.43 -2.19 -7.98
CA THR A 13 1.05 -0.87 -8.51
C THR A 13 1.96 0.23 -7.94
N GLY A 14 2.25 1.28 -8.71
CA GLY A 14 3.15 2.35 -8.27
C GLY A 14 4.60 1.89 -8.04
N ALA A 15 5.07 0.96 -8.86
CA ALA A 15 6.35 0.25 -8.70
C ALA A 15 7.59 1.04 -9.12
N ASN A 16 7.45 2.24 -9.68
CA ASN A 16 8.56 2.98 -10.28
C ASN A 16 9.49 3.69 -9.29
N ARG A 17 9.13 3.76 -8.00
CA ARG A 17 9.92 4.44 -6.96
C ARG A 17 9.50 4.07 -5.55
N GLY A 18 10.30 4.52 -4.57
CA GLY A 18 9.98 4.43 -3.14
C GLY A 18 9.66 3.01 -2.67
N ILE A 19 8.64 2.86 -1.85
CA ILE A 19 8.23 1.58 -1.29
C ILE A 19 7.87 0.58 -2.39
N GLY A 20 7.14 1.00 -3.44
CA GLY A 20 6.73 0.10 -4.52
C GLY A 20 7.90 -0.51 -5.28
N GLN A 21 8.94 0.29 -5.58
CA GLN A 21 10.16 -0.22 -6.17
C GLN A 21 10.88 -1.21 -5.25
N ALA A 22 10.99 -0.87 -3.96
CA ALA A 22 11.62 -1.73 -2.98
C ALA A 22 10.84 -3.04 -2.76
N ILE A 23 9.50 -3.02 -2.81
CA ILE A 23 8.68 -4.23 -2.77
C ILE A 23 8.97 -5.14 -3.97
N VAL A 24 9.12 -4.59 -5.17
CA VAL A 24 9.51 -5.39 -6.35
C VAL A 24 10.87 -6.06 -6.12
N ASP A 25 11.87 -5.30 -5.63
CA ASP A 25 13.21 -5.82 -5.31
C ASP A 25 13.12 -6.95 -4.26
N ALA A 26 12.35 -6.76 -3.19
CA ALA A 26 12.16 -7.74 -2.12
C ALA A 26 11.42 -9.01 -2.59
N LEU A 27 10.36 -8.87 -3.40
CA LEU A 27 9.64 -10.02 -3.98
C LEU A 27 10.55 -10.86 -4.88
N VAL A 28 11.38 -10.21 -5.68
CA VAL A 28 12.36 -10.90 -6.53
C VAL A 28 13.40 -11.62 -5.68
N ALA A 29 13.89 -11.00 -4.60
CA ALA A 29 14.83 -11.61 -3.65
C ALA A 29 14.21 -12.80 -2.92
N ALA A 30 12.92 -12.74 -2.55
CA ALA A 30 12.15 -13.84 -1.95
C ALA A 30 11.79 -14.96 -2.95
N GLY A 31 12.27 -14.89 -4.19
CA GLY A 31 12.09 -15.95 -5.18
C GLY A 31 10.79 -15.88 -5.97
N ALA A 32 10.13 -14.73 -6.04
CA ALA A 32 9.00 -14.54 -6.96
C ALA A 32 9.43 -14.93 -8.38
N LYS A 33 8.59 -15.71 -9.06
CA LYS A 33 8.86 -16.18 -10.42
C LYS A 33 8.85 -15.04 -11.44
N LYS A 34 7.91 -14.10 -11.25
CA LYS A 34 7.70 -12.96 -12.13
C LYS A 34 7.00 -11.85 -11.36
N VAL A 35 7.34 -10.60 -11.65
CA VAL A 35 6.64 -9.42 -11.11
C VAL A 35 6.20 -8.53 -12.26
N TYR A 36 4.91 -8.32 -12.39
CA TYR A 36 4.35 -7.24 -13.17
C TYR A 36 4.53 -5.95 -12.38
N ALA A 37 5.50 -5.13 -12.78
CA ALA A 37 5.71 -3.83 -12.19
C ALA A 37 4.85 -2.81 -12.93
N ALA A 38 3.97 -2.11 -12.23
CA ALA A 38 3.03 -1.19 -12.85
C ALA A 38 3.27 0.26 -12.43
N ALA A 39 3.27 1.17 -13.39
CA ALA A 39 3.40 2.60 -13.20
C ALA A 39 2.60 3.37 -14.26
N ARG A 40 2.32 4.67 -14.02
CA ARG A 40 1.61 5.53 -14.98
C ARG A 40 2.37 5.68 -16.29
N GLN A 41 3.70 5.68 -16.25
CA GLN A 41 4.59 5.66 -17.40
C GLN A 41 5.42 4.39 -17.33
N SER A 42 5.31 3.51 -18.32
CA SER A 42 6.04 2.24 -18.35
C SER A 42 7.56 2.43 -18.41
N ASP A 43 8.01 3.51 -19.03
CA ASP A 43 9.44 3.81 -19.18
C ASP A 43 10.13 4.09 -17.84
N ASP A 44 9.39 4.56 -16.84
CA ASP A 44 9.89 4.74 -15.47
C ASP A 44 10.32 3.40 -14.81
N LEU A 45 9.94 2.28 -15.38
CA LEU A 45 10.24 0.93 -14.88
C LEU A 45 11.54 0.34 -15.46
N ALA A 46 12.17 1.05 -16.42
CA ALA A 46 13.41 0.60 -17.05
C ALA A 46 14.53 0.26 -16.05
N PRO A 47 14.72 0.98 -14.93
CA PRO A 47 15.72 0.61 -13.91
C PRO A 47 15.46 -0.77 -13.28
N LEU A 48 14.20 -1.13 -13.02
CA LEU A 48 13.81 -2.44 -12.50
C LEU A 48 14.07 -3.55 -13.54
N VAL A 49 13.70 -3.32 -14.79
CA VAL A 49 13.95 -4.25 -15.90
C VAL A 49 15.46 -4.46 -16.07
N LYS A 50 16.27 -3.39 -16.04
CA LYS A 50 17.73 -3.49 -16.11
C LYS A 50 18.33 -4.32 -14.97
N ARG A 51 17.79 -4.21 -13.76
CA ARG A 51 18.29 -4.90 -12.55
C ARG A 51 17.90 -6.38 -12.51
N HIS A 52 16.69 -6.71 -12.90
CA HIS A 52 16.11 -8.05 -12.70
C HIS A 52 15.80 -8.82 -13.98
N GLY A 53 16.02 -8.20 -15.14
CA GLY A 53 15.86 -8.84 -16.44
C GLY A 53 14.42 -9.32 -16.69
N ASN A 54 14.30 -10.53 -17.22
CA ASN A 54 13.03 -11.13 -17.63
C ASN A 54 12.07 -11.48 -16.47
N ARG A 55 12.49 -11.32 -15.23
CA ARG A 55 11.58 -11.45 -14.07
C ARG A 55 10.63 -10.26 -13.92
N ILE A 56 10.92 -9.13 -14.55
CA ILE A 56 10.08 -7.93 -14.52
C ILE A 56 9.35 -7.78 -15.84
N VAL A 57 8.04 -7.64 -15.76
CA VAL A 57 7.18 -7.26 -16.89
C VAL A 57 6.62 -5.87 -16.60
N PRO A 58 7.08 -4.83 -17.30
CA PRO A 58 6.57 -3.48 -17.11
C PRO A 58 5.14 -3.37 -17.64
N LEU A 59 4.27 -2.72 -16.87
CA LEU A 59 2.89 -2.41 -17.25
C LEU A 59 2.61 -0.91 -17.08
N GLN A 60 1.92 -0.34 -18.06
CA GLN A 60 1.33 0.97 -17.88
C GLN A 60 0.00 0.84 -17.12
N LEU A 61 -0.09 1.48 -15.96
CA LEU A 61 -1.31 1.47 -15.14
C LEU A 61 -1.43 2.74 -14.31
N ASP A 62 -2.40 3.56 -14.65
CA ASP A 62 -2.98 4.55 -13.76
C ASP A 62 -4.22 3.91 -13.11
N VAL A 63 -4.21 3.79 -11.79
CA VAL A 63 -5.27 3.13 -11.02
C VAL A 63 -6.61 3.90 -11.01
N THR A 64 -6.62 5.11 -11.58
CA THR A 64 -7.82 5.94 -11.73
C THR A 64 -8.45 5.83 -13.14
N ILE A 65 -7.87 4.99 -14.02
CA ILE A 65 -8.32 4.86 -15.42
C ILE A 65 -8.81 3.43 -15.68
N ASP A 66 -10.12 3.23 -15.73
CA ASP A 66 -10.76 1.92 -15.89
C ASP A 66 -10.24 1.14 -17.10
N ALA A 67 -10.03 1.82 -18.23
CA ALA A 67 -9.50 1.17 -19.44
C ALA A 67 -8.09 0.61 -19.25
N GLN A 68 -7.24 1.27 -18.44
CA GLN A 68 -5.89 0.77 -18.14
C GLN A 68 -5.95 -0.39 -17.13
N ILE A 69 -6.89 -0.36 -16.18
CA ILE A 69 -7.13 -1.49 -15.26
C ILE A 69 -7.57 -2.72 -16.06
N ALA A 70 -8.52 -2.56 -16.98
CA ALA A 70 -8.97 -3.64 -17.84
C ALA A 70 -7.84 -4.21 -18.72
N ALA A 71 -7.01 -3.35 -19.31
CA ALA A 71 -5.84 -3.77 -20.08
C ALA A 71 -4.81 -4.52 -19.21
N ALA A 72 -4.59 -4.08 -17.98
CA ALA A 72 -3.70 -4.75 -17.04
C ALA A 72 -4.18 -6.17 -16.67
N VAL A 73 -5.50 -6.36 -16.48
CA VAL A 73 -6.09 -7.69 -16.24
C VAL A 73 -5.85 -8.65 -17.41
N ILE A 74 -5.94 -8.15 -18.66
CA ILE A 74 -5.67 -8.94 -19.86
C ILE A 74 -4.18 -9.28 -19.96
N ALA A 75 -3.30 -8.33 -19.67
CA ALA A 75 -1.85 -8.48 -19.77
C ALA A 75 -1.25 -9.35 -18.65
N ALA A 76 -1.92 -9.44 -17.51
CA ALA A 76 -1.43 -10.13 -16.32
C ALA A 76 -2.43 -11.21 -15.81
N PRO A 77 -2.78 -12.22 -16.66
CA PRO A 77 -3.83 -13.19 -16.35
C PRO A 77 -3.40 -14.26 -15.31
N ASP A 78 -2.12 -14.34 -14.98
CA ASP A 78 -1.50 -15.35 -14.13
C ASP A 78 -1.08 -14.81 -12.75
N VAL A 79 -1.52 -13.62 -12.36
CA VAL A 79 -1.24 -13.01 -11.05
C VAL A 79 -1.81 -13.85 -9.92
N GLN A 80 -0.97 -14.07 -8.90
CA GLN A 80 -1.28 -14.77 -7.67
C GLN A 80 -1.10 -13.90 -6.42
N LEU A 81 -0.36 -12.77 -6.53
CA LEU A 81 -0.20 -11.77 -5.49
C LEU A 81 -0.39 -10.38 -6.10
N LEU A 82 -1.43 -9.68 -5.68
CA LEU A 82 -1.65 -8.27 -6.01
C LEU A 82 -1.18 -7.40 -4.86
N VAL A 83 -0.27 -6.45 -5.14
CA VAL A 83 0.17 -5.44 -4.19
C VAL A 83 -0.33 -4.06 -4.64
N ASN A 84 -1.34 -3.55 -3.98
CA ASN A 84 -1.87 -2.21 -4.18
C ASN A 84 -1.01 -1.21 -3.38
N ASN A 85 0.05 -0.71 -4.01
CA ASN A 85 0.96 0.26 -3.42
C ASN A 85 0.76 1.68 -3.98
N ALA A 86 0.19 1.84 -5.17
CA ALA A 86 -0.04 3.16 -5.74
C ALA A 86 -0.80 4.06 -4.76
N GLY A 87 -0.24 5.24 -4.50
CA GLY A 87 -0.83 6.20 -3.58
C GLY A 87 -0.18 7.57 -3.69
N ILE A 88 -0.90 8.57 -3.23
CA ILE A 88 -0.46 9.96 -3.16
C ILE A 88 -0.75 10.54 -1.78
N ALA A 89 0.06 11.49 -1.34
CA ALA A 89 -0.24 12.41 -0.27
C ALA A 89 -0.24 13.83 -0.86
N GLY A 90 -1.23 14.62 -0.54
CA GLY A 90 -1.32 16.01 -0.98
C GLY A 90 -0.36 16.91 -0.20
N THR A 91 -0.29 18.16 -0.61
CA THR A 91 0.46 19.17 0.15
C THR A 91 -0.24 19.42 1.47
N PRO A 92 0.48 19.37 2.60
CA PRO A 92 -0.10 19.70 3.90
C PRO A 92 -0.71 21.10 3.91
N GLY A 93 -1.90 21.24 4.48
CA GLY A 93 -2.48 22.55 4.78
C GLY A 93 -2.08 22.98 6.19
N ASN A 94 -2.16 24.28 6.43
CA ASN A 94 -1.78 24.88 7.72
C ASN A 94 -2.98 25.25 8.59
N ALA A 95 -4.16 25.39 7.98
CA ALA A 95 -5.39 25.71 8.69
C ALA A 95 -6.54 24.81 8.23
N TYR A 96 -7.45 24.49 9.13
CA TYR A 96 -8.63 23.66 8.81
C TYR A 96 -9.50 24.28 7.71
N THR A 97 -9.50 25.60 7.60
CA THR A 97 -10.28 26.38 6.63
C THR A 97 -9.62 26.50 5.25
N ASP A 98 -8.44 25.92 5.03
CA ASP A 98 -7.76 25.98 3.74
C ASP A 98 -8.58 25.29 2.66
N ALA A 99 -8.96 26.05 1.62
CA ALA A 99 -9.80 25.56 0.53
C ALA A 99 -9.18 24.39 -0.26
N GLN A 100 -7.85 24.25 -0.23
CA GLN A 100 -7.12 23.17 -0.90
C GLN A 100 -7.44 21.78 -0.33
N TRP A 101 -7.90 21.64 0.93
CA TRP A 101 -8.23 20.37 1.55
C TRP A 101 -9.24 19.56 0.76
N ILE A 102 -10.29 20.19 0.25
CA ILE A 102 -11.35 19.49 -0.49
C ILE A 102 -10.81 18.94 -1.82
N ALA A 103 -10.05 19.77 -2.56
CA ALA A 103 -9.49 19.36 -3.84
C ALA A 103 -8.41 18.27 -3.67
N ALA A 104 -7.54 18.40 -2.66
CA ALA A 104 -6.55 17.38 -2.31
C ALA A 104 -7.23 16.07 -1.90
N GLY A 105 -8.21 16.16 -1.00
CA GLY A 105 -8.94 15.00 -0.49
C GLY A 105 -9.65 14.21 -1.57
N ARG A 106 -10.26 14.88 -2.56
CA ARG A 106 -10.87 14.20 -3.71
C ARG A 106 -9.82 13.38 -4.47
N ARG A 107 -8.67 13.99 -4.82
CA ARG A 107 -7.59 13.28 -5.53
C ARG A 107 -7.01 12.12 -4.72
N GLU A 108 -6.85 12.31 -3.41
CA GLU A 108 -6.34 11.26 -2.53
C GLU A 108 -7.34 10.10 -2.40
N MET A 109 -8.63 10.39 -2.30
CA MET A 109 -9.69 9.37 -2.34
C MET A 109 -9.71 8.63 -3.68
N ASP A 110 -9.61 9.36 -4.80
CA ASP A 110 -9.61 8.75 -6.14
C ASP A 110 -8.46 7.76 -6.32
N VAL A 111 -7.25 8.11 -5.90
CA VAL A 111 -6.08 7.24 -6.05
C VAL A 111 -6.01 6.19 -4.95
N ASN A 112 -6.03 6.62 -3.67
CA ASN A 112 -5.69 5.75 -2.54
C ASN A 112 -6.81 4.75 -2.21
N PHE A 113 -8.07 5.17 -2.36
CA PHE A 113 -9.24 4.35 -2.04
C PHE A 113 -9.88 3.77 -3.31
N PHE A 114 -10.43 4.60 -4.19
CA PHE A 114 -11.14 4.11 -5.37
C PHE A 114 -10.22 3.35 -6.33
N GLY A 115 -8.98 3.82 -6.53
CA GLY A 115 -7.98 3.11 -7.34
C GLY A 115 -7.63 1.74 -6.76
N THR A 116 -7.38 1.65 -5.45
CA THR A 116 -7.15 0.38 -4.74
C THR A 116 -8.35 -0.55 -4.88
N PHE A 117 -9.56 -0.02 -4.72
CA PHE A 117 -10.79 -0.80 -4.84
C PHE A 117 -11.00 -1.33 -6.27
N ALA A 118 -10.90 -0.46 -7.27
CA ALA A 118 -11.09 -0.83 -8.68
C ALA A 118 -10.09 -1.91 -9.13
N VAL A 119 -8.80 -1.75 -8.81
CA VAL A 119 -7.78 -2.75 -9.13
C VAL A 119 -8.05 -4.07 -8.39
N SER A 120 -8.38 -4.02 -7.10
CA SER A 120 -8.71 -5.23 -6.32
C SER A 120 -9.92 -5.96 -6.91
N GLN A 121 -10.98 -5.23 -7.25
CA GLN A 121 -12.20 -5.79 -7.84
C GLN A 121 -11.90 -6.44 -9.20
N ALA A 122 -11.12 -5.78 -10.05
CA ALA A 122 -10.79 -6.29 -11.39
C ALA A 122 -9.91 -7.55 -11.33
N PHE A 123 -8.97 -7.63 -10.36
CA PHE A 123 -8.08 -8.79 -10.20
C PHE A 123 -8.65 -9.91 -9.34
N ALA A 124 -9.71 -9.70 -8.55
CA ALA A 124 -10.33 -10.75 -7.73
C ALA A 124 -10.70 -12.02 -8.55
N PRO A 125 -11.32 -11.92 -9.75
CA PRO A 125 -11.57 -13.10 -10.60
C PRO A 125 -10.28 -13.75 -11.13
N VAL A 126 -9.21 -12.96 -11.38
CA VAL A 126 -7.91 -13.49 -11.80
C VAL A 126 -7.30 -14.35 -10.70
N LEU A 127 -7.28 -13.80 -9.47
CA LEU A 127 -6.78 -14.52 -8.30
C LEU A 127 -7.57 -15.80 -8.04
N ALA A 128 -8.90 -15.76 -8.15
CA ALA A 128 -9.75 -16.94 -7.99
C ALA A 128 -9.38 -18.06 -8.96
N ARG A 129 -9.20 -17.73 -10.26
CA ARG A 129 -8.78 -18.71 -11.29
C ARG A 129 -7.38 -19.27 -11.05
N ASN A 130 -6.51 -18.51 -10.38
CA ASN A 130 -5.13 -18.90 -10.07
C ASN A 130 -4.96 -19.51 -8.67
N GLY A 131 -6.04 -20.02 -8.09
CA GLY A 131 -6.03 -20.75 -6.81
C GLY A 131 -6.23 -19.89 -5.56
N GLY A 132 -6.95 -18.76 -5.68
CA GLY A 132 -7.26 -17.83 -4.60
C GLY A 132 -6.24 -16.70 -4.45
N GLY A 133 -4.97 -17.01 -4.31
CA GLY A 133 -3.89 -16.01 -4.23
C GLY A 133 -3.99 -15.06 -3.05
N ALA A 134 -3.45 -13.84 -3.23
CA ALA A 134 -3.49 -12.82 -2.18
C ALA A 134 -3.59 -11.38 -2.73
N ILE A 135 -4.14 -10.49 -1.91
CA ILE A 135 -4.13 -9.03 -2.08
C ILE A 135 -3.42 -8.41 -0.88
N ALA A 136 -2.50 -7.49 -1.12
CA ALA A 136 -1.82 -6.71 -0.10
C ALA A 136 -2.05 -5.23 -0.36
N ASN A 137 -2.71 -4.53 0.55
CA ASN A 137 -3.09 -3.12 0.41
C ASN A 137 -2.18 -2.24 1.27
N LEU A 138 -1.45 -1.32 0.65
CA LEU A 138 -0.69 -0.30 1.38
C LEU A 138 -1.64 0.78 1.92
N ALA A 139 -1.96 0.64 3.18
CA ALA A 139 -2.60 1.63 4.02
C ALA A 139 -1.54 2.58 4.62
N SER A 140 -1.57 2.85 5.92
CA SER A 140 -0.62 3.66 6.69
C SER A 140 -0.98 3.62 8.17
N VAL A 141 -0.07 3.96 9.06
CA VAL A 141 -0.43 4.31 10.46
C VAL A 141 -1.47 5.44 10.51
N ALA A 142 -1.47 6.32 9.50
CA ALA A 142 -2.49 7.35 9.32
C ALA A 142 -3.91 6.80 9.05
N SER A 143 -4.05 5.49 8.83
CA SER A 143 -5.36 4.82 8.77
C SER A 143 -5.97 4.57 10.14
N LEU A 144 -5.12 4.45 11.15
CA LEU A 144 -5.50 4.08 12.52
C LEU A 144 -5.90 5.30 13.34
N VAL A 145 -5.28 6.43 13.04
CA VAL A 145 -5.55 7.73 13.65
C VAL A 145 -5.25 8.84 12.65
N ASN A 146 -6.01 9.94 12.69
CA ASN A 146 -5.77 11.07 11.79
C ASN A 146 -4.61 11.94 12.30
N PHE A 147 -3.71 12.29 11.40
CA PHE A 147 -2.70 13.33 11.60
C PHE A 147 -3.21 14.62 10.97
N PRO A 148 -3.48 15.69 11.73
CA PRO A 148 -4.13 16.91 11.20
C PRO A 148 -3.42 17.53 10.01
N MET A 149 -2.08 17.48 9.97
CA MET A 149 -1.29 17.96 8.83
C MET A 149 -1.47 17.13 7.56
N LEU A 150 -2.00 15.91 7.68
CA LEU A 150 -2.28 14.97 6.62
C LEU A 150 -3.78 14.60 6.59
N LEU A 151 -4.65 15.56 6.93
CA LEU A 151 -6.09 15.36 7.18
C LEU A 151 -6.77 14.49 6.12
N ALA A 152 -6.67 14.87 4.87
CA ALA A 152 -7.35 14.18 3.78
C ALA A 152 -6.66 12.86 3.43
N TYR A 153 -5.32 12.82 3.47
CA TYR A 153 -4.56 11.58 3.31
C TYR A 153 -4.96 10.55 4.36
N SER A 154 -4.99 10.94 5.64
CA SER A 154 -5.40 10.04 6.72
C SER A 154 -6.81 9.48 6.49
N ALA A 155 -7.75 10.32 6.07
CA ALA A 155 -9.11 9.90 5.73
C ALA A 155 -9.12 8.87 4.58
N SER A 156 -8.33 9.11 3.51
CA SER A 156 -8.23 8.18 2.39
C SER A 156 -7.62 6.83 2.79
N LYS A 157 -6.64 6.85 3.69
CA LYS A 157 -6.01 5.64 4.20
C LYS A 157 -6.90 4.89 5.21
N ALA A 158 -7.71 5.60 6.01
CA ALA A 158 -8.75 4.99 6.83
C ALA A 158 -9.82 4.28 5.97
N ALA A 159 -10.22 4.89 4.85
CA ALA A 159 -11.09 4.24 3.88
C ALA A 159 -10.45 2.98 3.27
N THR A 160 -9.14 3.02 2.96
CA THR A 160 -8.38 1.84 2.48
C THR A 160 -8.31 0.74 3.53
N HIS A 161 -8.15 1.08 4.82
CA HIS A 161 -8.21 0.11 5.93
C HIS A 161 -9.57 -0.58 5.98
N SER A 162 -10.67 0.18 5.96
CA SER A 162 -12.03 -0.36 5.94
C SER A 162 -12.28 -1.26 4.71
N LEU A 163 -11.83 -0.83 3.52
CA LEU A 163 -11.88 -1.63 2.30
C LEU A 163 -11.14 -2.95 2.46
N THR A 164 -9.96 -2.93 3.08
CA THR A 164 -9.14 -4.14 3.30
C THR A 164 -9.87 -5.16 4.15
N GLN A 165 -10.53 -4.72 5.22
CA GLN A 165 -11.37 -5.59 6.07
C GLN A 165 -12.54 -6.19 5.28
N ALA A 166 -13.28 -5.37 4.53
CA ALA A 166 -14.40 -5.82 3.71
C ALA A 166 -13.96 -6.82 2.64
N THR A 167 -12.86 -6.53 1.94
CA THR A 167 -12.29 -7.39 0.89
C THR A 167 -11.88 -8.74 1.46
N ARG A 168 -11.28 -8.77 2.67
CA ARG A 168 -10.91 -10.01 3.38
C ARG A 168 -12.11 -10.90 3.63
N MET A 169 -13.20 -10.32 4.13
CA MET A 169 -14.44 -11.05 4.39
C MET A 169 -15.09 -11.54 3.09
N MET A 170 -15.18 -10.68 2.07
CA MET A 170 -15.87 -11.01 0.82
C MET A 170 -15.14 -12.05 -0.03
N LEU A 171 -13.80 -12.07 -0.01
CA LEU A 171 -13.01 -12.97 -0.83
C LEU A 171 -12.56 -14.25 -0.09
N ALA A 172 -12.94 -14.43 1.17
CA ALA A 172 -12.61 -15.62 1.95
C ALA A 172 -13.10 -16.91 1.28
N GLY A 173 -14.32 -16.89 0.74
CA GLY A 173 -14.94 -18.06 0.09
C GLY A 173 -14.24 -18.52 -1.18
N GLN A 174 -13.48 -17.65 -1.87
CA GLN A 174 -12.65 -18.03 -3.03
C GLN A 174 -11.20 -18.38 -2.66
N GLY A 175 -10.84 -18.33 -1.37
CA GLY A 175 -9.49 -18.61 -0.86
C GLY A 175 -8.49 -17.48 -1.09
N THR A 176 -8.92 -16.26 -1.40
CA THR A 176 -8.03 -15.09 -1.52
C THR A 176 -7.75 -14.52 -0.15
N ARG A 177 -6.45 -14.39 0.18
CA ARG A 177 -5.99 -13.76 1.41
C ARG A 177 -5.86 -12.24 1.23
N VAL A 178 -6.12 -11.48 2.27
CA VAL A 178 -6.02 -10.02 2.17
C VAL A 178 -5.24 -9.48 3.36
N PHE A 179 -4.13 -8.82 3.04
CA PHE A 179 -3.18 -8.22 3.97
C PHE A 179 -3.35 -6.71 3.98
N GLY A 180 -3.43 -6.11 5.16
CA GLY A 180 -3.30 -4.67 5.38
C GLY A 180 -1.86 -4.33 5.77
N ILE A 181 -1.27 -3.33 5.13
CA ILE A 181 0.10 -2.91 5.40
C ILE A 181 0.06 -1.46 5.89
N TYR A 182 0.65 -1.20 7.06
CA TYR A 182 0.50 0.07 7.77
C TYR A 182 1.85 0.72 8.08
N PRO A 183 2.62 1.17 7.06
CA PRO A 183 3.91 1.80 7.32
C PRO A 183 3.76 3.14 8.04
N GLY A 184 4.75 3.45 8.87
CA GLY A 184 5.04 4.77 9.38
C GLY A 184 5.80 5.63 8.36
N PRO A 185 6.62 6.60 8.80
CA PRO A 185 7.45 7.40 7.91
C PRO A 185 8.55 6.55 7.25
N ILE A 186 8.51 6.43 5.94
CA ILE A 186 9.52 5.74 5.14
C ILE A 186 10.30 6.77 4.33
N ASP A 187 11.64 6.62 4.24
CA ASP A 187 12.54 7.54 3.57
C ASP A 187 12.32 7.54 2.05
N THR A 188 11.34 8.30 1.64
CA THR A 188 10.90 8.48 0.25
C THR A 188 10.52 9.93 0.01
N ARG A 189 10.41 10.34 -1.25
CA ARG A 189 9.93 11.69 -1.60
C ARG A 189 8.57 12.07 -0.98
N MET A 190 7.73 11.09 -0.63
CA MET A 190 6.45 11.35 0.03
C MET A 190 6.64 11.83 1.48
N ALA A 191 7.74 11.44 2.10
CA ALA A 191 8.09 11.82 3.47
C ALA A 191 9.12 12.97 3.53
N ASP A 192 9.41 13.65 2.39
CA ASP A 192 10.25 14.84 2.39
C ASP A 192 9.61 15.91 3.29
N GLY A 193 10.45 16.55 4.12
CA GLY A 193 9.98 17.57 5.08
C GLY A 193 9.38 17.01 6.39
N ILE A 194 9.26 15.70 6.55
CA ILE A 194 8.91 15.09 7.84
C ILE A 194 10.20 14.95 8.66
N ASP A 195 10.28 15.68 9.78
CA ASP A 195 11.41 15.63 10.71
C ASP A 195 11.18 14.57 11.80
N MET A 196 11.31 13.31 11.40
CA MET A 196 11.16 12.14 12.26
C MET A 196 12.10 11.03 11.77
N PRO A 197 12.53 10.09 12.64
CA PRO A 197 13.22 8.89 12.19
C PRO A 197 12.41 8.16 11.11
N LYS A 198 13.07 7.81 10.00
CA LYS A 198 12.46 7.13 8.86
C LYS A 198 13.12 5.77 8.65
N THR A 199 12.31 4.79 8.35
CA THR A 199 12.80 3.47 7.93
C THR A 199 13.16 3.52 6.45
N SER A 200 14.21 2.80 6.05
CA SER A 200 14.58 2.72 4.63
C SER A 200 13.47 2.00 3.82
N PRO A 201 13.27 2.34 2.53
CA PRO A 201 12.33 1.60 1.68
C PRO A 201 12.67 0.10 1.58
N ALA A 202 13.96 -0.25 1.63
CA ALA A 202 14.41 -1.63 1.55
C ALA A 202 14.01 -2.43 2.79
N ASP A 203 14.25 -1.90 4.00
CA ASP A 203 13.88 -2.58 5.25
C ASP A 203 12.35 -2.69 5.38
N CYS A 204 11.64 -1.61 5.03
CA CYS A 204 10.17 -1.63 4.98
C CYS A 204 9.65 -2.73 4.04
N ALA A 205 10.18 -2.81 2.83
CA ALA A 205 9.76 -3.81 1.84
C ALA A 205 10.09 -5.24 2.28
N HIS A 206 11.24 -5.45 2.91
CA HIS A 206 11.62 -6.74 3.48
C HIS A 206 10.62 -7.19 4.54
N ALA A 207 10.32 -6.34 5.52
CA ALA A 207 9.34 -6.61 6.56
C ALA A 207 7.92 -6.86 6.00
N ILE A 208 7.53 -6.15 4.92
CA ILE A 208 6.27 -6.39 4.22
C ILE A 208 6.23 -7.81 3.64
N VAL A 209 7.28 -8.23 2.92
CA VAL A 209 7.32 -9.56 2.31
C VAL A 209 7.33 -10.65 3.38
N GLU A 210 8.11 -10.50 4.45
CA GLU A 210 8.10 -11.42 5.59
C GLU A 210 6.71 -11.53 6.23
N GLY A 211 6.02 -10.41 6.44
CA GLY A 211 4.66 -10.39 6.98
C GLY A 211 3.66 -11.12 6.08
N ILE A 212 3.76 -10.93 4.75
CA ILE A 212 2.95 -11.66 3.78
C ILE A 212 3.24 -13.16 3.86
N GLU A 213 4.52 -13.57 3.90
CA GLU A 213 4.92 -14.97 3.98
C GLU A 213 4.48 -15.62 5.29
N ALA A 214 4.57 -14.90 6.40
CA ALA A 214 4.05 -15.33 7.70
C ALA A 214 2.53 -15.46 7.72
N GLY A 215 1.84 -14.75 6.82
CA GLY A 215 0.38 -14.72 6.74
C GLY A 215 -0.24 -13.79 7.79
N ALA A 216 0.47 -12.76 8.20
CA ALA A 216 -0.03 -11.74 9.10
C ALA A 216 -1.08 -10.88 8.41
N GLU A 217 -2.32 -10.87 8.90
CA GLU A 217 -3.41 -10.10 8.29
C GLU A 217 -3.14 -8.59 8.31
N GLU A 218 -2.43 -8.12 9.36
CA GLU A 218 -2.00 -6.74 9.51
C GLU A 218 -0.48 -6.70 9.70
N ILE A 219 0.19 -5.92 8.85
CA ILE A 219 1.65 -5.85 8.75
C ILE A 219 2.10 -4.43 9.11
N PHE A 220 2.88 -4.32 10.18
CA PHE A 220 3.49 -3.10 10.68
C PHE A 220 5.00 -3.16 10.42
N PRO A 221 5.49 -2.61 9.28
CA PRO A 221 6.82 -2.91 8.77
C PRO A 221 7.97 -2.12 9.41
N ASP A 222 7.69 -1.27 10.38
CA ASP A 222 8.68 -0.41 11.05
C ASP A 222 8.36 -0.22 12.53
N ALA A 223 9.33 0.24 13.33
CA ALA A 223 9.19 0.37 14.77
C ALA A 223 8.07 1.33 15.20
N MET A 224 7.87 2.44 14.46
CA MET A 224 6.78 3.37 14.76
C MET A 224 5.43 2.71 14.49
N SER A 225 5.29 2.05 13.36
CA SER A 225 4.03 1.38 12.99
C SER A 225 3.67 0.26 13.96
N GLN A 226 4.64 -0.52 14.43
CA GLN A 226 4.43 -1.56 15.45
C GLN A 226 3.90 -0.96 16.77
N GLY A 227 4.52 0.12 17.23
CA GLY A 227 4.06 0.83 18.43
C GLY A 227 2.64 1.38 18.28
N MET A 228 2.33 1.97 17.14
CA MET A 228 0.99 2.51 16.86
C MET A 228 -0.06 1.41 16.68
N GLY A 229 0.27 0.29 16.06
CA GLY A 229 -0.60 -0.88 15.96
C GLY A 229 -0.97 -1.40 17.34
N THR A 230 0.01 -1.63 18.20
CA THR A 230 -0.21 -2.06 19.59
C THR A 230 -1.08 -1.06 20.37
N ALA A 231 -0.82 0.25 20.22
CA ALA A 231 -1.62 1.28 20.89
C ALA A 231 -3.08 1.29 20.36
N TYR A 232 -3.27 1.10 19.08
CA TYR A 232 -4.60 1.03 18.46
C TYR A 232 -5.40 -0.19 18.93
N GLU A 233 -4.78 -1.37 18.96
CA GLU A 233 -5.40 -2.60 19.50
C GLU A 233 -5.78 -2.45 20.98
N GLY A 234 -4.94 -1.78 21.77
CA GLY A 234 -5.22 -1.51 23.17
C GLY A 234 -6.37 -0.52 23.36
N SER A 235 -6.36 0.60 22.64
CA SER A 235 -7.39 1.63 22.71
C SER A 235 -7.29 2.62 21.54
N PRO A 236 -8.18 2.56 20.53
CA PRO A 236 -8.21 3.55 19.46
C PRO A 236 -8.35 4.98 19.98
N LYS A 237 -9.16 5.19 21.03
CA LYS A 237 -9.29 6.52 21.67
C LYS A 237 -8.04 6.93 22.46
N GLY A 238 -7.31 5.96 23.00
CA GLY A 238 -6.01 6.19 23.63
C GLY A 238 -4.98 6.68 22.62
N LEU A 239 -4.91 6.04 21.46
CA LEU A 239 -4.03 6.45 20.36
C LEU A 239 -4.36 7.87 19.85
N GLU A 240 -5.65 8.20 19.70
CA GLU A 240 -6.08 9.56 19.31
C GLU A 240 -5.57 10.61 20.29
N ARG A 241 -5.67 10.35 21.61
CA ARG A 241 -5.15 11.25 22.66
C ARG A 241 -3.63 11.39 22.58
N GLN A 242 -2.91 10.31 22.34
CA GLN A 242 -1.45 10.35 22.18
C GLN A 242 -1.03 11.23 20.99
N VAL A 243 -1.68 11.05 19.82
CA VAL A 243 -1.39 11.86 18.64
C VAL A 243 -1.81 13.32 18.87
N PHE A 244 -2.94 13.57 19.55
CA PHE A 244 -3.34 14.92 19.92
C PHE A 244 -2.28 15.61 20.79
N ALA A 245 -1.75 14.93 21.81
CA ALA A 245 -0.69 15.47 22.66
C ALA A 245 0.61 15.72 21.86
N MET A 246 0.97 14.82 20.96
CA MET A 246 2.15 14.96 20.11
C MET A 246 2.06 16.18 19.17
N VAL A 247 0.88 16.40 18.57
CA VAL A 247 0.68 17.48 17.58
C VAL A 247 0.56 18.85 18.27
N ASN A 248 -0.05 18.92 19.44
CA ASN A 248 -0.28 20.21 20.14
C ASN A 248 0.86 20.60 21.11
N GLY A 249 1.97 19.85 21.09
CA GLY A 249 3.02 19.94 22.09
C GLY A 249 2.47 19.45 23.42
N ALA A 250 3.14 18.59 24.14
CA ALA A 250 2.70 18.23 25.47
C ALA A 250 2.59 19.52 26.29
N ALA A 251 1.39 20.11 26.32
CA ALA A 251 0.98 21.00 27.37
C ALA A 251 0.91 20.10 28.60
N ALA A 252 2.07 19.95 29.23
CA ALA A 252 2.21 19.35 30.54
C ALA A 252 1.57 20.26 31.60
#